data_a21a7f68e5f4604cb8175ca8ce5c26dd
#
_entry.id   a21a7f68e5f4604cb8175ca8ce5c26dd
#
_cell.length_a   1.000
_cell.length_b   1.000
_cell.length_c   1.000
_cell.angle_alpha   90.00
_cell.angle_beta   90.00
_cell.angle_gamma   90.00
#
_symmetry.space_group_name_H-M   'P 1'
#
loop_
_entity.id
_entity.type
_entity.pdbx_description
1 polymer ?
#
loop_
_entity_poly.entity_id
_entity_poly.type
_entity_poly.pdbx_seq_one_letter_code
_entity_poly.pdbx_strand_id
1 'polypeptide(L)'
;CLSEDGRLAVEPDGCRDVKFLLAKQGSEGVHLGDKVGFLITHRGNRHSDHRAAVVEKFGSSDYASECAKAILYGRNVRLEFPPEVLEEARAYDNATIDQAEAAHRMDLRAIPIFTIDSAETKDIDDAISLQKLENGGYELGVHIADVSHYVRPGSALDNEAYERATSIYYADKVIPMLPTQLSNGICSLNPQEDRFAFSCLMRLDEQGNILGYNFVKSVIRSRVKGVYKEINALLESMAAETTEPVEADEAAGPIDPEMLNALK
;
A
#
# COMPACT_ATOMS: atom_id res chain seq x y z
N CYS A 1 20.60 -27.85 1.13
CA CYS A 1 22.04 -28.18 1.02
C CYS A 1 22.29 -29.65 1.33
N LEU A 2 23.53 -30.11 1.16
CA LEU A 2 23.99 -31.42 1.61
C LEU A 2 24.86 -31.27 2.85
N SER A 3 24.77 -32.28 3.75
CA SER A 3 25.70 -32.44 4.84
C SER A 3 27.04 -33.04 4.34
N GLU A 4 28.05 -33.13 5.19
CA GLU A 4 29.37 -33.69 4.85
C GLU A 4 29.29 -35.15 4.38
N ASP A 5 28.33 -35.92 4.89
CA ASP A 5 28.05 -37.32 4.51
C ASP A 5 27.03 -37.48 3.36
N GLY A 6 26.71 -36.40 2.65
CA GLY A 6 25.86 -36.40 1.46
C GLY A 6 24.36 -36.54 1.71
N ARG A 7 23.91 -36.43 2.96
CA ARG A 7 22.47 -36.40 3.29
C ARG A 7 21.87 -35.02 3.13
N LEU A 8 20.57 -34.95 2.85
CA LEU A 8 19.84 -33.66 2.81
C LEU A 8 19.90 -32.99 4.18
N ALA A 9 20.24 -31.72 4.15
CA ALA A 9 20.28 -30.83 5.31
C ALA A 9 19.69 -29.48 5.00
N VAL A 10 19.19 -28.78 5.98
CA VAL A 10 18.77 -27.40 5.88
C VAL A 10 19.78 -26.48 6.56
N GLU A 11 19.92 -25.30 5.98
CA GLU A 11 20.78 -24.23 6.46
C GLU A 11 19.90 -23.01 6.67
N PRO A 12 19.87 -22.40 7.88
CA PRO A 12 19.05 -21.22 8.13
C PRO A 12 19.53 -20.04 7.30
N ASP A 13 18.60 -19.24 6.80
CA ASP A 13 18.93 -18.01 6.10
C ASP A 13 19.73 -17.06 7.03
N GLY A 14 20.85 -16.54 6.52
CA GLY A 14 21.74 -15.68 7.29
C GLY A 14 22.71 -16.39 8.25
N CYS A 15 22.68 -17.74 8.34
CA CYS A 15 23.55 -18.52 9.22
C CYS A 15 24.19 -19.69 8.45
N ARG A 16 25.27 -19.43 7.72
CA ARG A 16 25.88 -20.39 6.77
C ARG A 16 26.67 -21.53 7.42
N ASP A 17 26.99 -21.46 8.72
CA ASP A 17 27.86 -22.39 9.38
C ASP A 17 27.10 -23.51 10.15
N VAL A 18 25.77 -23.44 10.19
CA VAL A 18 24.95 -24.38 10.95
C VAL A 18 24.02 -25.15 10.01
N LYS A 19 24.19 -26.47 9.98
CA LYS A 19 23.36 -27.38 9.18
C LYS A 19 22.57 -28.31 10.09
N PHE A 20 21.30 -28.51 9.73
CA PHE A 20 20.42 -29.45 10.43
C PHE A 20 20.05 -30.57 9.48
N LEU A 21 20.38 -31.83 9.85
CA LEU A 21 19.99 -32.96 9.03
C LEU A 21 18.47 -33.11 8.98
N LEU A 22 17.95 -33.31 7.79
CA LEU A 22 16.52 -33.54 7.63
C LEU A 22 16.14 -34.96 8.04
N ALA A 23 15.04 -35.07 8.79
CA ALA A 23 14.38 -36.33 9.01
C ALA A 23 13.83 -36.86 7.68
N LYS A 24 13.86 -38.17 7.45
CA LYS A 24 13.30 -38.77 6.22
C LYS A 24 11.81 -38.53 6.11
N GLN A 25 11.07 -38.56 7.22
CA GLN A 25 9.65 -38.27 7.29
C GLN A 25 9.43 -36.76 7.13
N GLY A 26 8.60 -36.35 6.18
CA GLY A 26 8.29 -34.95 5.89
C GLY A 26 9.25 -34.25 4.90
N SER A 27 10.35 -34.93 4.48
CA SER A 27 11.25 -34.39 3.45
C SER A 27 10.99 -34.94 2.04
N GLU A 28 9.91 -35.69 1.87
CA GLU A 28 9.52 -36.22 0.55
C GLU A 28 9.25 -35.08 -0.43
N GLY A 29 9.88 -35.16 -1.62
CA GLY A 29 9.75 -34.13 -2.67
C GLY A 29 10.47 -32.81 -2.37
N VAL A 30 11.39 -32.78 -1.40
CA VAL A 30 12.34 -31.68 -1.21
C VAL A 30 13.61 -31.98 -2.00
N HIS A 31 14.04 -31.03 -2.80
CA HIS A 31 15.22 -31.13 -3.64
C HIS A 31 16.35 -30.22 -3.14
N LEU A 32 17.54 -30.51 -3.61
CA LEU A 32 18.69 -29.64 -3.34
C LEU A 32 18.44 -28.25 -3.95
N GLY A 33 18.62 -27.23 -3.14
CA GLY A 33 18.37 -25.84 -3.56
C GLY A 33 16.96 -25.32 -3.24
N ASP A 34 16.06 -26.18 -2.73
CA ASP A 34 14.73 -25.72 -2.34
C ASP A 34 14.77 -24.83 -1.08
N LYS A 35 13.91 -23.83 -1.06
CA LYS A 35 13.54 -23.06 0.13
C LYS A 35 12.47 -23.82 0.91
N VAL A 36 12.69 -23.97 2.20
CA VAL A 36 11.77 -24.68 3.10
C VAL A 36 11.66 -23.99 4.45
N GLY A 37 10.47 -24.02 5.04
CA GLY A 37 10.28 -23.78 6.45
C GLY A 37 10.56 -25.05 7.25
N PHE A 38 11.29 -24.95 8.34
CA PHE A 38 11.65 -26.11 9.15
C PHE A 38 11.60 -25.82 10.65
N LEU A 39 11.35 -26.88 11.43
CA LEU A 39 11.46 -26.86 12.88
C LEU A 39 12.65 -27.69 13.32
N ILE A 40 13.40 -27.20 14.33
CA ILE A 40 14.47 -27.94 14.97
C ILE A 40 13.84 -28.99 15.88
N THR A 41 14.03 -30.27 15.54
CA THR A 41 13.48 -31.39 16.31
C THR A 41 14.46 -31.94 17.35
N HIS A 42 15.74 -31.74 17.10
CA HIS A 42 16.79 -32.14 18.05
C HIS A 42 18.00 -31.22 17.94
N ARG A 43 18.53 -30.80 19.10
CA ARG A 43 19.80 -30.08 19.22
C ARG A 43 20.82 -31.01 19.85
N GLY A 44 21.75 -31.50 19.05
CA GLY A 44 22.85 -32.31 19.53
C GLY A 44 24.02 -31.47 20.07
N ASN A 45 25.00 -32.15 20.64
CA ASN A 45 26.23 -31.51 21.16
C ASN A 45 27.22 -31.11 20.05
N ARG A 46 27.07 -31.68 18.86
CA ARG A 46 27.83 -31.35 17.65
C ARG A 46 26.90 -30.91 16.56
N HIS A 47 27.37 -30.07 15.63
CA HIS A 47 26.56 -29.61 14.48
C HIS A 47 25.99 -30.77 13.64
N SER A 48 26.74 -31.88 13.51
CA SER A 48 26.32 -33.12 12.83
C SER A 48 25.11 -33.81 13.47
N ASP A 49 24.84 -33.53 14.74
CA ASP A 49 23.78 -34.18 15.50
C ASP A 49 22.46 -33.41 15.50
N HIS A 50 22.47 -32.20 14.98
CA HIS A 50 21.24 -31.40 14.86
C HIS A 50 20.27 -32.02 13.84
N ARG A 51 18.98 -32.02 14.17
CA ARG A 51 17.92 -32.55 13.31
C ARG A 51 16.82 -31.52 13.12
N ALA A 52 16.22 -31.53 11.94
CA ALA A 52 15.10 -30.69 11.59
C ALA A 52 14.03 -31.49 10.82
N ALA A 53 12.80 -31.03 10.93
CA ALA A 53 11.68 -31.49 10.10
C ALA A 53 11.17 -30.34 9.26
N VAL A 54 10.88 -30.60 7.98
CA VAL A 54 10.26 -29.63 7.10
C VAL A 54 8.79 -29.46 7.49
N VAL A 55 8.35 -28.23 7.60
CA VAL A 55 6.96 -27.85 7.90
C VAL A 55 6.28 -27.15 6.75
N GLU A 56 7.07 -26.51 5.85
CA GLU A 56 6.56 -25.80 4.68
C GLU A 56 7.54 -25.93 3.51
N LYS A 57 7.04 -25.98 2.29
CA LYS A 57 7.85 -26.08 1.06
C LYS A 57 7.47 -24.96 0.13
N PHE A 58 8.47 -24.20 -0.31
CA PHE A 58 8.27 -23.07 -1.20
C PHE A 58 8.72 -23.38 -2.65
N GLY A 59 9.74 -24.23 -2.82
CA GLY A 59 10.31 -24.57 -4.13
C GLY A 59 11.74 -24.06 -4.29
N SER A 60 12.25 -24.09 -5.54
CA SER A 60 13.66 -23.78 -5.83
C SER A 60 14.01 -22.34 -5.49
N SER A 61 15.16 -22.16 -4.83
CA SER A 61 15.76 -20.86 -4.55
C SER A 61 16.19 -20.07 -5.80
N ASP A 62 16.17 -20.69 -6.96
CA ASP A 62 16.46 -20.03 -8.23
C ASP A 62 15.31 -19.11 -8.69
N TYR A 63 14.13 -19.27 -8.10
CA TYR A 63 12.97 -18.45 -8.39
C TYR A 63 12.76 -17.40 -7.30
N ALA A 64 12.79 -16.12 -7.69
CA ALA A 64 12.58 -15.00 -6.78
C ALA A 64 11.22 -15.06 -6.06
N SER A 65 10.18 -15.56 -6.74
CA SER A 65 8.84 -15.76 -6.15
C SER A 65 8.85 -16.73 -4.97
N GLU A 66 9.61 -17.82 -5.06
CA GLU A 66 9.69 -18.82 -4.00
C GLU A 66 10.53 -18.32 -2.82
N CYS A 67 11.59 -17.56 -3.11
CA CYS A 67 12.35 -16.86 -2.09
C CYS A 67 11.49 -15.82 -1.34
N ALA A 68 10.69 -15.05 -2.06
CA ALA A 68 9.76 -14.08 -1.46
C ALA A 68 8.76 -14.76 -0.53
N LYS A 69 8.13 -15.86 -0.96
CA LYS A 69 7.20 -16.64 -0.10
C LYS A 69 7.89 -17.11 1.20
N ALA A 70 9.12 -17.61 1.09
CA ALA A 70 9.88 -18.08 2.25
C ALA A 70 10.19 -16.92 3.24
N ILE A 71 10.55 -15.74 2.71
CA ILE A 71 10.80 -14.55 3.54
C ILE A 71 9.51 -14.09 4.24
N LEU A 72 8.41 -14.01 3.53
CA LEU A 72 7.11 -13.62 4.07
C LEU A 72 6.64 -14.59 5.17
N TYR A 73 6.79 -15.89 4.91
CA TYR A 73 6.50 -16.92 5.90
C TYR A 73 7.36 -16.77 7.15
N GLY A 74 8.68 -16.60 6.99
CA GLY A 74 9.62 -16.41 8.10
C GLY A 74 9.38 -15.12 8.92
N ARG A 75 8.64 -14.16 8.34
CA ARG A 75 8.20 -12.94 9.01
C ARG A 75 6.77 -13.02 9.54
N ASN A 76 6.12 -14.20 9.47
CA ASN A 76 4.72 -14.41 9.86
C ASN A 76 3.74 -13.46 9.16
N VAL A 77 4.02 -13.11 7.90
CA VAL A 77 3.14 -12.25 7.12
C VAL A 77 1.88 -13.03 6.73
N ARG A 78 0.72 -12.46 7.01
CA ARG A 78 -0.59 -13.02 6.64
C ARG A 78 -0.84 -12.73 5.15
N LEU A 79 -0.82 -13.77 4.32
CA LEU A 79 -1.02 -13.63 2.87
C LEU A 79 -2.50 -13.51 2.49
N GLU A 80 -3.37 -14.20 3.21
CA GLU A 80 -4.81 -14.26 2.95
C GLU A 80 -5.60 -13.60 4.07
N PHE A 81 -6.79 -13.12 3.73
CA PHE A 81 -7.73 -12.61 4.72
C PHE A 81 -8.61 -13.74 5.26
N PRO A 82 -8.96 -13.73 6.55
CA PRO A 82 -9.95 -14.65 7.11
C PRO A 82 -11.31 -14.51 6.43
N PRO A 83 -12.11 -15.60 6.38
CA PRO A 83 -13.43 -15.59 5.73
C PRO A 83 -14.38 -14.52 6.27
N GLU A 84 -14.38 -14.27 7.58
CA GLU A 84 -15.20 -13.25 8.24
C GLU A 84 -14.84 -11.83 7.80
N VAL A 85 -13.57 -11.56 7.53
CA VAL A 85 -13.09 -10.27 7.01
C VAL A 85 -13.55 -10.08 5.57
N LEU A 86 -13.44 -11.12 4.75
CA LEU A 86 -13.90 -11.10 3.36
C LEU A 86 -15.43 -10.96 3.28
N GLU A 87 -16.17 -11.56 4.20
CA GLU A 87 -17.63 -11.42 4.26
C GLU A 87 -18.03 -9.98 4.60
N GLU A 88 -17.38 -9.36 5.59
CA GLU A 88 -17.61 -7.95 5.92
C GLU A 88 -17.24 -7.02 4.75
N ALA A 89 -16.13 -7.30 4.06
CA ALA A 89 -15.69 -6.52 2.92
C ALA A 89 -16.64 -6.54 1.72
N ARG A 90 -17.45 -7.61 1.55
CA ARG A 90 -18.44 -7.73 0.46
C ARG A 90 -19.48 -6.61 0.45
N ALA A 91 -19.78 -6.03 1.61
CA ALA A 91 -20.68 -4.89 1.70
C ALA A 91 -20.17 -3.68 0.88
N TYR A 92 -18.90 -3.67 0.55
CA TYR A 92 -18.22 -2.59 -0.18
C TYR A 92 -17.92 -2.93 -1.65
N ASP A 93 -18.37 -4.09 -2.14
CA ASP A 93 -18.22 -4.45 -3.56
C ASP A 93 -18.95 -3.44 -4.45
N ASN A 94 -18.19 -2.68 -5.24
CA ASN A 94 -18.69 -1.60 -6.10
C ASN A 94 -19.55 -0.55 -5.35
N ALA A 95 -19.29 -0.34 -4.07
CA ALA A 95 -20.03 0.60 -3.26
C ALA A 95 -19.77 2.06 -3.67
N THR A 96 -20.78 2.89 -3.50
CA THR A 96 -20.69 4.34 -3.55
C THR A 96 -20.92 4.93 -2.17
N ILE A 97 -20.55 6.20 -1.98
CA ILE A 97 -20.76 6.86 -0.68
C ILE A 97 -22.25 6.96 -0.33
N ASP A 98 -22.54 6.86 0.98
CA ASP A 98 -23.89 7.08 1.50
C ASP A 98 -24.26 8.56 1.39
N GLN A 99 -25.34 8.85 0.66
CA GLN A 99 -25.81 10.23 0.42
C GLN A 99 -26.40 10.87 1.70
N ALA A 100 -26.93 10.10 2.62
CA ALA A 100 -27.41 10.64 3.90
C ALA A 100 -26.24 11.11 4.78
N GLU A 101 -25.17 10.33 4.86
CA GLU A 101 -23.93 10.74 5.53
C GLU A 101 -23.26 11.91 4.79
N ALA A 102 -23.24 11.91 3.46
CA ALA A 102 -22.67 12.98 2.64
C ALA A 102 -23.29 14.35 2.96
N ALA A 103 -24.60 14.38 3.24
CA ALA A 103 -25.33 15.62 3.58
C ALA A 103 -24.89 16.24 4.93
N HIS A 104 -24.20 15.47 5.79
CA HIS A 104 -23.67 15.93 7.08
C HIS A 104 -22.20 16.33 7.02
N ARG A 105 -21.55 16.20 5.85
CA ARG A 105 -20.14 16.51 5.62
C ARG A 105 -19.96 17.81 4.85
N MET A 106 -18.79 18.41 4.99
CA MET A 106 -18.43 19.56 4.14
C MET A 106 -18.28 19.10 2.69
N ASP A 107 -19.05 19.69 1.78
CA ASP A 107 -18.97 19.40 0.36
C ASP A 107 -17.83 20.19 -0.30
N LEU A 108 -16.77 19.48 -0.66
CA LEU A 108 -15.58 20.02 -1.32
C LEU A 108 -15.44 19.55 -2.78
N ARG A 109 -16.50 18.95 -3.36
CA ARG A 109 -16.46 18.40 -4.73
C ARG A 109 -16.26 19.42 -5.82
N ALA A 110 -16.60 20.68 -5.55
CA ALA A 110 -16.39 21.79 -6.48
C ALA A 110 -14.93 22.27 -6.56
N ILE A 111 -14.14 21.99 -5.51
CA ILE A 111 -12.75 22.41 -5.43
C ILE A 111 -11.89 21.53 -6.36
N PRO A 112 -10.87 22.09 -7.06
CA PRO A 112 -9.92 21.32 -7.84
C PRO A 112 -8.99 20.53 -6.90
N ILE A 113 -9.36 19.26 -6.67
CA ILE A 113 -8.61 18.30 -5.83
C ILE A 113 -7.94 17.30 -6.76
N PHE A 114 -6.72 16.92 -6.48
CA PHE A 114 -5.96 15.93 -7.23
C PHE A 114 -5.05 15.12 -6.33
N THR A 115 -4.64 13.95 -6.81
CA THR A 115 -3.68 13.06 -6.13
C THR A 115 -2.37 13.05 -6.88
N ILE A 116 -1.26 12.66 -6.24
CA ILE A 116 0.06 12.50 -6.89
C ILE A 116 0.66 11.20 -6.41
N ASP A 117 0.72 10.20 -7.30
CA ASP A 117 1.12 8.83 -6.98
C ASP A 117 2.01 8.24 -8.06
N SER A 118 2.45 6.99 -7.87
CA SER A 118 2.98 6.17 -8.96
C SER A 118 1.86 5.74 -9.92
N ALA A 119 2.18 5.52 -11.18
CA ALA A 119 1.19 5.14 -12.19
C ALA A 119 0.40 3.86 -11.78
N GLU A 120 1.08 2.90 -11.16
CA GLU A 120 0.55 1.60 -10.75
C GLU A 120 -0.25 1.63 -9.43
N THR A 121 -0.16 2.71 -8.64
CA THR A 121 -0.86 2.84 -7.35
C THR A 121 -2.37 2.74 -7.53
N LYS A 122 -3.01 1.90 -6.73
CA LYS A 122 -4.47 1.69 -6.72
C LYS A 122 -5.11 2.07 -5.39
N ASP A 123 -4.35 2.08 -4.34
CA ASP A 123 -4.71 2.43 -2.97
C ASP A 123 -4.27 3.88 -2.69
N ILE A 124 -5.06 4.81 -3.20
CA ILE A 124 -4.76 6.25 -3.14
C ILE A 124 -5.33 6.80 -1.84
N ASP A 125 -4.47 7.12 -0.89
CA ASP A 125 -4.87 7.50 0.47
C ASP A 125 -4.98 9.01 0.66
N ASP A 126 -4.27 9.82 -0.13
CA ASP A 126 -4.19 11.26 0.04
C ASP A 126 -4.42 12.05 -1.25
N ALA A 127 -4.97 13.23 -1.09
CA ALA A 127 -5.18 14.19 -2.16
C ALA A 127 -4.93 15.61 -1.63
N ILE A 128 -4.62 16.51 -2.54
CA ILE A 128 -4.38 17.91 -2.22
C ILE A 128 -5.24 18.85 -3.06
N SER A 129 -5.46 20.04 -2.53
CA SER A 129 -6.03 21.17 -3.26
C SER A 129 -5.31 22.46 -2.88
N LEU A 130 -5.17 23.38 -3.79
CA LEU A 130 -4.62 24.70 -3.54
C LEU A 130 -5.49 25.75 -4.23
N GLN A 131 -5.93 26.74 -3.46
CA GLN A 131 -6.72 27.86 -3.97
C GLN A 131 -6.09 29.17 -3.55
N LYS A 132 -5.94 30.11 -4.49
CA LYS A 132 -5.52 31.48 -4.19
C LYS A 132 -6.70 32.27 -3.61
N LEU A 133 -6.48 32.93 -2.49
CA LEU A 133 -7.48 33.75 -1.81
C LEU A 133 -7.45 35.20 -2.33
N GLU A 134 -8.58 35.91 -2.24
CA GLU A 134 -8.69 37.31 -2.65
C GLU A 134 -7.72 38.25 -1.92
N ASN A 135 -7.31 37.90 -0.72
CA ASN A 135 -6.36 38.66 0.11
C ASN A 135 -4.88 38.40 -0.26
N GLY A 136 -4.60 37.66 -1.31
CA GLY A 136 -3.25 37.35 -1.79
C GLY A 136 -2.64 36.08 -1.20
N GLY A 137 -3.22 35.53 -0.13
CA GLY A 137 -2.77 34.25 0.46
C GLY A 137 -3.36 33.04 -0.27
N TYR A 138 -3.18 31.85 0.35
CA TYR A 138 -3.63 30.59 -0.22
C TYR A 138 -4.44 29.78 0.81
N GLU A 139 -5.34 28.92 0.33
CA GLU A 139 -5.92 27.84 1.10
C GLU A 139 -5.41 26.51 0.53
N LEU A 140 -4.60 25.82 1.33
CA LEU A 140 -4.10 24.47 1.06
C LEU A 140 -5.01 23.45 1.74
N GLY A 141 -5.59 22.55 0.96
CA GLY A 141 -6.33 21.39 1.47
C GLY A 141 -5.46 20.14 1.40
N VAL A 142 -5.41 19.38 2.49
CA VAL A 142 -4.89 18.02 2.52
C VAL A 142 -6.05 17.11 2.90
N HIS A 143 -6.35 16.15 2.04
CA HIS A 143 -7.54 15.30 2.12
C HIS A 143 -7.09 13.85 2.24
N ILE A 144 -7.36 13.21 3.38
CA ILE A 144 -7.03 11.81 3.63
C ILE A 144 -8.30 10.98 3.56
N ALA A 145 -8.25 9.83 2.91
CA ALA A 145 -9.35 8.88 2.87
C ALA A 145 -9.91 8.60 4.26
N ASP A 146 -11.23 8.78 4.47
CA ASP A 146 -11.87 8.53 5.79
C ASP A 146 -12.14 7.04 5.97
N VAL A 147 -11.07 6.24 6.07
CA VAL A 147 -11.12 4.79 6.27
C VAL A 147 -11.90 4.43 7.52
N SER A 148 -11.81 5.26 8.58
CA SER A 148 -12.51 5.05 9.85
C SER A 148 -14.04 5.13 9.75
N HIS A 149 -14.56 5.70 8.66
CA HIS A 149 -15.99 5.66 8.36
C HIS A 149 -16.46 4.24 8.04
N TYR A 150 -15.65 3.46 7.34
CA TYR A 150 -15.94 2.12 6.86
C TYR A 150 -15.48 1.03 7.82
N VAL A 151 -14.25 1.13 8.31
CA VAL A 151 -13.66 0.20 9.27
C VAL A 151 -14.04 0.61 10.68
N ARG A 152 -15.02 -0.09 11.26
CA ARG A 152 -15.54 0.24 12.59
C ARG A 152 -14.73 -0.43 13.69
N PRO A 153 -14.47 0.26 14.83
CA PRO A 153 -13.75 -0.33 15.94
C PRO A 153 -14.37 -1.67 16.40
N GLY A 154 -13.52 -2.69 16.51
CA GLY A 154 -13.92 -4.04 16.94
C GLY A 154 -14.57 -4.90 15.87
N SER A 155 -14.71 -4.42 14.62
CA SER A 155 -15.16 -5.23 13.50
C SER A 155 -14.11 -6.27 13.09
N ALA A 156 -14.48 -7.23 12.23
CA ALA A 156 -13.51 -8.19 11.67
C ALA A 156 -12.43 -7.47 10.84
N LEU A 157 -12.81 -6.46 10.06
CA LEU A 157 -11.90 -5.60 9.31
C LEU A 157 -10.90 -4.87 10.21
N ASP A 158 -11.36 -4.27 11.33
CA ASP A 158 -10.53 -3.54 12.27
C ASP A 158 -9.52 -4.46 12.96
N ASN A 159 -9.98 -5.61 13.45
CA ASN A 159 -9.13 -6.58 14.12
C ASN A 159 -8.03 -7.13 13.19
N GLU A 160 -8.38 -7.45 11.94
CA GLU A 160 -7.40 -7.94 10.96
C GLU A 160 -6.43 -6.83 10.53
N ALA A 161 -6.91 -5.60 10.34
CA ALA A 161 -6.08 -4.45 10.03
C ALA A 161 -5.07 -4.18 11.16
N TYR A 162 -5.50 -4.28 12.42
CA TYR A 162 -4.64 -4.16 13.60
C TYR A 162 -3.53 -5.21 13.62
N GLU A 163 -3.87 -6.47 13.30
CA GLU A 163 -2.90 -7.56 13.26
C GLU A 163 -1.90 -7.45 12.10
N ARG A 164 -2.34 -6.92 10.93
CA ARG A 164 -1.47 -6.67 9.78
C ARG A 164 -0.59 -5.44 9.97
N ALA A 165 -1.11 -4.41 10.62
CA ALA A 165 -0.51 -3.12 10.92
C ALA A 165 -0.09 -2.26 9.70
N THR A 166 0.16 -2.85 8.54
CA THR A 166 0.59 -2.15 7.32
C THR A 166 0.31 -2.96 6.07
N SER A 167 0.22 -2.30 4.92
CA SER A 167 0.35 -2.95 3.62
C SER A 167 1.83 -3.22 3.32
N ILE A 168 2.12 -4.33 2.65
CA ILE A 168 3.49 -4.73 2.29
C ILE A 168 3.62 -4.70 0.77
N TYR A 169 4.53 -3.86 0.28
CA TYR A 169 4.83 -3.73 -1.13
C TYR A 169 6.14 -4.44 -1.43
N TYR A 170 6.13 -5.40 -2.37
CA TYR A 170 7.34 -6.10 -2.78
C TYR A 170 7.27 -6.47 -4.26
N ALA A 171 8.35 -6.17 -4.99
CA ALA A 171 8.42 -6.33 -6.44
C ALA A 171 7.17 -5.71 -7.13
N ASP A 172 6.37 -6.52 -7.80
CA ASP A 172 5.14 -6.16 -8.52
C ASP A 172 3.85 -6.52 -7.75
N LYS A 173 3.98 -6.84 -6.44
CA LYS A 173 2.87 -7.35 -5.61
C LYS A 173 2.65 -6.50 -4.37
N VAL A 174 1.40 -6.48 -3.94
CA VAL A 174 0.97 -5.86 -2.68
C VAL A 174 0.25 -6.90 -1.85
N ILE A 175 0.60 -6.98 -0.57
CA ILE A 175 -0.19 -7.65 0.46
C ILE A 175 -0.88 -6.54 1.24
N PRO A 176 -2.16 -6.25 0.97
CA PRO A 176 -2.80 -5.07 1.53
C PRO A 176 -3.18 -5.27 3.00
N MET A 177 -3.20 -4.17 3.77
CA MET A 177 -3.68 -4.15 5.14
C MET A 177 -5.19 -4.39 5.22
N LEU A 178 -5.94 -3.87 4.25
CA LEU A 178 -7.39 -4.02 4.11
C LEU A 178 -7.73 -4.73 2.79
N PRO A 179 -8.86 -5.48 2.71
CA PRO A 179 -9.33 -6.05 1.46
C PRO A 179 -9.45 -5.00 0.35
N THR A 180 -9.23 -5.42 -0.90
CA THR A 180 -9.17 -4.52 -2.06
C THR A 180 -10.47 -3.77 -2.33
N GLN A 181 -11.62 -4.28 -1.86
CA GLN A 181 -12.91 -3.59 -1.87
C GLN A 181 -12.84 -2.25 -1.14
N LEU A 182 -12.04 -2.18 -0.08
CA LEU A 182 -11.79 -0.96 0.66
C LEU A 182 -10.56 -0.24 0.11
N SER A 183 -9.38 -0.89 0.11
CA SER A 183 -8.11 -0.21 -0.18
C SER A 183 -8.02 0.33 -1.61
N ASN A 184 -8.53 -0.39 -2.61
CA ASN A 184 -8.53 0.04 -4.02
C ASN A 184 -9.90 0.57 -4.46
N GLY A 185 -10.94 0.35 -3.65
CA GLY A 185 -12.34 0.67 -3.91
C GLY A 185 -12.80 1.91 -3.19
N ILE A 186 -13.74 1.71 -2.23
CA ILE A 186 -14.47 2.84 -1.60
C ILE A 186 -13.59 3.81 -0.81
N CYS A 187 -12.44 3.37 -0.27
CA CYS A 187 -11.49 4.24 0.43
C CYS A 187 -10.52 4.93 -0.53
N SER A 188 -10.18 4.31 -1.67
CA SER A 188 -9.23 4.92 -2.61
C SER A 188 -9.80 6.19 -3.24
N LEU A 189 -9.03 7.29 -3.22
CA LEU A 189 -9.41 8.59 -3.75
C LEU A 189 -9.33 8.63 -5.28
N ASN A 190 -9.97 7.63 -5.93
CA ASN A 190 -10.00 7.47 -7.37
C ASN A 190 -10.54 8.72 -8.09
N PRO A 191 -9.99 9.07 -9.25
CA PRO A 191 -10.43 10.25 -9.98
C PRO A 191 -11.89 10.12 -10.44
N GLN A 192 -12.61 11.26 -10.42
CA GLN A 192 -14.00 11.39 -10.84
C GLN A 192 -15.04 10.64 -9.99
N GLU A 193 -14.62 10.11 -8.82
CA GLU A 193 -15.50 9.42 -7.89
C GLU A 193 -15.69 10.22 -6.60
N ASP A 194 -16.92 10.21 -6.06
CA ASP A 194 -17.18 10.82 -4.75
C ASP A 194 -16.58 9.94 -3.65
N ARG A 195 -15.84 10.55 -2.74
CA ARG A 195 -15.19 9.85 -1.62
C ARG A 195 -15.35 10.63 -0.33
N PHE A 196 -15.46 9.88 0.77
CA PHE A 196 -15.34 10.47 2.10
C PHE A 196 -13.88 10.70 2.45
N ALA A 197 -13.61 11.90 2.93
CA ALA A 197 -12.29 12.29 3.39
C ALA A 197 -12.34 12.97 4.76
N PHE A 198 -11.22 12.93 5.45
CA PHE A 198 -10.91 13.77 6.58
C PHE A 198 -9.91 14.82 6.10
N SER A 199 -10.35 16.07 6.04
CA SER A 199 -9.62 17.14 5.39
C SER A 199 -9.05 18.12 6.40
N CYS A 200 -7.80 18.52 6.19
CA CYS A 200 -7.18 19.66 6.86
C CYS A 200 -7.13 20.82 5.85
N LEU A 201 -7.86 21.90 6.16
CA LEU A 201 -7.87 23.13 5.36
C LEU A 201 -6.98 24.15 6.06
N MET A 202 -5.88 24.56 5.42
CA MET A 202 -4.87 25.45 5.97
C MET A 202 -4.85 26.78 5.21
N ARG A 203 -4.98 27.88 5.92
CA ARG A 203 -4.77 29.22 5.34
C ARG A 203 -3.31 29.61 5.47
N LEU A 204 -2.73 29.99 4.34
CA LEU A 204 -1.34 30.40 4.21
C LEU A 204 -1.27 31.88 3.82
N ASP A 205 -0.20 32.57 4.26
CA ASP A 205 0.17 33.88 3.69
C ASP A 205 0.88 33.71 2.33
N GLU A 206 1.27 34.82 1.72
CA GLU A 206 2.02 34.83 0.44
C GLU A 206 3.40 34.19 0.54
N GLN A 207 3.95 34.06 1.74
CA GLN A 207 5.25 33.44 2.01
C GLN A 207 5.13 31.95 2.39
N GLY A 208 3.87 31.40 2.41
CA GLY A 208 3.61 30.01 2.77
C GLY A 208 3.56 29.73 4.28
N ASN A 209 3.52 30.76 5.13
CA ASN A 209 3.37 30.56 6.57
C ASN A 209 1.92 30.24 6.92
N ILE A 210 1.72 29.25 7.80
CA ILE A 210 0.38 28.84 8.23
C ILE A 210 -0.21 29.91 9.15
N LEU A 211 -1.31 30.52 8.76
CA LEU A 211 -2.09 31.49 9.54
C LEU A 211 -3.16 30.82 10.40
N GLY A 212 -3.60 29.63 10.02
CA GLY A 212 -4.61 28.86 10.74
C GLY A 212 -5.01 27.63 9.97
N TYR A 213 -5.66 26.69 10.65
CA TYR A 213 -6.14 25.45 10.04
C TYR A 213 -7.45 24.98 10.64
N ASN A 214 -8.18 24.15 9.92
CA ASN A 214 -9.41 23.51 10.38
C ASN A 214 -9.46 22.07 9.89
N PHE A 215 -9.92 21.14 10.74
CA PHE A 215 -10.17 19.75 10.39
C PHE A 215 -11.66 19.52 10.19
N VAL A 216 -12.02 18.89 9.08
CA VAL A 216 -13.41 18.61 8.75
C VAL A 216 -13.58 17.23 8.14
N LYS A 217 -14.71 16.59 8.43
CA LYS A 217 -15.19 15.46 7.61
C LYS A 217 -15.78 16.03 6.34
N SER A 218 -15.34 15.54 5.20
CA SER A 218 -15.70 16.08 3.90
C SER A 218 -16.15 15.03 2.91
N VAL A 219 -16.79 15.49 1.85
CA VAL A 219 -16.98 14.76 0.59
C VAL A 219 -16.12 15.44 -0.45
N ILE A 220 -15.27 14.67 -1.08
CA ILE A 220 -14.39 15.17 -2.15
C ILE A 220 -14.64 14.42 -3.46
N ARG A 221 -14.19 15.00 -4.57
CA ARG A 221 -14.06 14.33 -5.86
C ARG A 221 -12.72 14.74 -6.46
N SER A 222 -11.77 13.81 -6.47
CA SER A 222 -10.50 14.03 -7.15
C SER A 222 -10.76 14.22 -8.65
N ARG A 223 -10.16 15.21 -9.25
CA ARG A 223 -10.32 15.48 -10.70
C ARG A 223 -9.42 14.60 -11.54
N VAL A 224 -8.19 14.40 -11.07
CA VAL A 224 -7.16 13.66 -11.81
C VAL A 224 -6.20 12.96 -10.84
N LYS A 225 -5.68 11.83 -11.26
CA LYS A 225 -4.53 11.17 -10.65
C LYS A 225 -3.27 11.70 -11.34
N GLY A 226 -2.52 12.55 -10.64
CA GLY A 226 -1.19 12.96 -11.07
C GLY A 226 -0.17 11.83 -10.90
N VAL A 227 0.75 11.72 -11.84
CA VAL A 227 1.87 10.77 -11.75
C VAL A 227 3.14 11.54 -11.39
N TYR A 228 3.91 11.08 -10.39
CA TYR A 228 5.11 11.76 -9.92
C TYR A 228 6.04 12.22 -11.06
N LYS A 229 6.29 11.34 -12.04
CA LYS A 229 7.17 11.64 -13.18
C LYS A 229 6.65 12.82 -14.02
N GLU A 230 5.35 12.87 -14.27
CA GLU A 230 4.70 13.91 -15.07
C GLU A 230 4.65 15.24 -14.34
N ILE A 231 4.28 15.20 -13.04
CA ILE A 231 4.27 16.40 -12.19
C ILE A 231 5.67 16.99 -12.07
N ASN A 232 6.70 16.17 -11.86
CA ASN A 232 8.08 16.65 -11.80
C ASN A 232 8.51 17.29 -13.12
N ALA A 233 8.24 16.63 -14.26
CA ALA A 233 8.58 17.20 -15.58
C ALA A 233 7.85 18.54 -15.81
N LEU A 234 6.58 18.64 -15.38
CA LEU A 234 5.82 19.88 -15.45
C LEU A 234 6.47 20.99 -14.59
N LEU A 235 6.78 20.72 -13.34
CA LEU A 235 7.42 21.69 -12.44
C LEU A 235 8.79 22.14 -12.97
N GLU A 236 9.60 21.23 -13.53
CA GLU A 236 10.88 21.54 -14.16
C GLU A 236 10.70 22.44 -15.40
N SER A 237 9.70 22.15 -16.26
CA SER A 237 9.42 22.97 -17.44
C SER A 237 8.96 24.38 -17.06
N MET A 238 8.17 24.51 -16.00
CA MET A 238 7.73 25.80 -15.47
C MET A 238 8.90 26.61 -14.88
N ALA A 239 9.82 25.94 -14.18
CA ALA A 239 11.01 26.59 -13.60
C ALA A 239 12.01 27.03 -14.68
N ALA A 240 12.05 26.34 -15.83
CA ALA A 240 12.96 26.65 -16.94
C ALA A 240 12.42 27.70 -17.92
N GLU A 241 11.20 28.25 -17.71
CA GLU A 241 10.49 29.17 -18.63
C GLU A 241 10.38 28.63 -20.08
N THR A 242 10.49 27.32 -20.27
CA THR A 242 10.41 26.69 -21.59
C THR A 242 8.97 26.29 -21.93
N THR A 243 8.52 26.67 -23.13
CA THR A 243 7.16 26.46 -23.63
C THR A 243 6.99 25.18 -24.45
N GLU A 244 7.84 24.18 -24.30
CA GLU A 244 7.63 22.92 -25.01
C GLU A 244 6.65 22.02 -24.27
N PRO A 245 5.61 21.51 -24.96
CA PRO A 245 4.63 20.65 -24.33
C PRO A 245 5.28 19.30 -23.94
N VAL A 246 5.10 18.90 -22.67
CA VAL A 246 5.46 17.58 -22.19
C VAL A 246 4.51 16.56 -22.83
N GLU A 247 5.03 15.55 -23.52
CA GLU A 247 4.23 14.42 -23.99
C GLU A 247 3.66 13.68 -22.77
N ALA A 248 2.34 13.79 -22.60
CA ALA A 248 1.62 13.06 -21.56
C ALA A 248 1.59 11.55 -21.90
N ASP A 249 1.82 10.71 -20.91
CA ASP A 249 1.60 9.27 -21.05
C ASP A 249 0.09 9.01 -21.23
N GLU A 250 -0.30 8.17 -22.20
CA GLU A 250 -1.72 7.93 -22.55
C GLU A 250 -2.57 7.37 -21.39
N ALA A 251 -1.93 6.92 -20.31
CA ALA A 251 -2.60 6.38 -19.13
C ALA A 251 -3.01 7.44 -18.09
N ALA A 252 -2.43 8.64 -18.14
CA ALA A 252 -2.81 9.77 -17.30
C ALA A 252 -3.71 10.69 -18.14
N GLY A 253 -4.91 10.95 -17.67
CA GLY A 253 -5.79 11.93 -18.30
C GLY A 253 -5.12 13.30 -18.41
N PRO A 254 -5.59 14.19 -19.30
CA PRO A 254 -4.99 15.51 -19.47
C PRO A 254 -5.04 16.27 -18.13
N ILE A 255 -3.89 16.82 -17.72
CA ILE A 255 -3.80 17.64 -16.51
C ILE A 255 -4.76 18.82 -16.67
N ASP A 256 -5.68 18.95 -15.71
CA ASP A 256 -6.66 20.04 -15.69
C ASP A 256 -5.93 21.41 -15.68
N PRO A 257 -6.28 22.36 -16.58
CA PRO A 257 -5.67 23.68 -16.58
C PRO A 257 -5.76 24.44 -15.25
N GLU A 258 -6.80 24.20 -14.44
CA GLU A 258 -6.93 24.79 -13.11
C GLU A 258 -5.93 24.18 -12.12
N MET A 259 -5.64 22.88 -12.25
CA MET A 259 -4.59 22.22 -11.48
C MET A 259 -3.20 22.74 -11.86
N LEU A 260 -2.94 22.94 -13.14
CA LEU A 260 -1.74 23.59 -13.63
C LEU A 260 -1.57 25.01 -13.05
N ASN A 261 -2.65 25.76 -12.92
CA ASN A 261 -2.63 27.10 -12.33
C ASN A 261 -2.45 27.06 -10.79
N ALA A 262 -2.92 26.01 -10.12
CA ALA A 262 -2.71 25.82 -8.68
C ALA A 262 -1.28 25.40 -8.34
N LEU A 263 -0.56 24.79 -9.29
CA LEU A 263 0.85 24.42 -9.14
C LEU A 263 1.81 25.58 -9.50
N LYS A 264 1.33 26.63 -10.16
CA LYS A 264 2.07 27.87 -10.46
C LYS A 264 2.02 28.86 -9.30
#